data_3d7f2d5387b15f456dea76321481de80
#
_entry.id   3d7f2d5387b15f456dea76321481de80
#
_cell.length_a   1.000
_cell.length_b   1.000
_cell.length_c   1.000
_cell.angle_alpha   90.00
_cell.angle_beta   90.00
_cell.angle_gamma   90.00
#
_symmetry.space_group_name_H-M   'P 1'
#
loop_
_entity.id
_entity.type
_entity.pdbx_description
1 polymer ?
#
loop_
_entity_poly.entity_id
_entity_poly.type
_entity_poly.pdbx_seq_one_letter_code
_entity_poly.pdbx_strand_id
1 'polypeptide(L)'
;MNAQEPRPAFHFTATEGWINDPLGVTWKDGQYHLFYQYVPGRTTWASNCHWGHATSPDMIAWTEQDVAVAPGEGDDGVWSGSIVTSPDGAATMFYTSVTEPDIGIGTVRTATPEDASWDKWTKGSKLMTAPGLGVVAYRDPFVFRDGGQWRMFVGAGLEGGTAAAVSYSSPDLSQWTLDGIAAQRSGTETEPVWTGTMWECPQLFELDGSHVLVTSIWEDDVLHYVAYGVGSYADGQFTARSWGQLSYGKSYYAPSFFRDRDGALSLIFWVRGVISPEGQWASALSIPHTLTLDGDTLVATPHADLAAYSRPSSMEQVSAAVFETVLDDGADLRCAVTSGMALYLATLDGPLATLRHDGDGIRVTAAGNAEFADAFLPAEEGSELRAIIDAGVLELSGHQGIMAVPLPIVDSPVKLTVANTASTPLLNRVSKPIVNSMGTTRQAVLSG
;
A
#
# COMPACT_ATOMS: atom_id res chain seq x y z
N MET A 1 -16.52 26.95 15.48
CA MET A 1 -16.21 25.70 14.70
C MET A 1 -14.70 25.65 14.71
N ASN A 2 -14.11 24.66 15.37
CA ASN A 2 -12.67 24.45 15.25
C ASN A 2 -12.40 24.11 13.78
N ALA A 3 -11.46 24.78 13.15
CA ALA A 3 -11.00 24.41 11.82
C ALA A 3 -10.53 22.96 11.92
N GLN A 4 -11.01 22.10 11.01
CA GLN A 4 -10.55 20.73 10.96
C GLN A 4 -9.08 20.76 10.54
N GLU A 5 -8.24 20.00 11.24
CA GLU A 5 -6.82 19.90 10.94
C GLU A 5 -6.59 19.53 9.47
N PRO A 6 -5.66 20.20 8.75
CA PRO A 6 -5.33 19.83 7.38
C PRO A 6 -4.89 18.38 7.30
N ARG A 7 -5.41 17.63 6.32
CA ARG A 7 -5.06 16.22 6.05
C ARG A 7 -5.17 15.90 4.57
N PRO A 8 -4.56 14.81 4.11
CA PRO A 8 -4.77 14.34 2.74
C PRO A 8 -6.25 14.27 2.39
N ALA A 9 -6.58 14.64 1.15
CA ALA A 9 -7.96 14.71 0.69
C ALA A 9 -8.47 13.38 0.15
N PHE A 10 -7.60 12.58 -0.46
CA PHE A 10 -7.90 11.32 -1.14
C PHE A 10 -6.94 10.17 -0.81
N HIS A 11 -5.94 10.39 0.05
CA HIS A 11 -5.25 9.32 0.75
C HIS A 11 -5.98 9.05 2.07
N PHE A 12 -6.27 7.80 2.36
CA PHE A 12 -6.93 7.46 3.62
C PHE A 12 -6.00 7.70 4.81
N THR A 13 -6.52 8.38 5.82
CA THR A 13 -5.92 8.54 7.16
C THR A 13 -6.98 8.26 8.19
N ALA A 14 -6.65 7.59 9.29
CA ALA A 14 -7.58 7.47 10.41
C ALA A 14 -7.86 8.85 11.04
N THR A 15 -9.01 8.99 11.69
CA THR A 15 -9.38 10.24 12.39
C THR A 15 -8.38 10.57 13.48
N GLU A 16 -7.88 9.55 14.19
CA GLU A 16 -6.83 9.64 15.21
C GLU A 16 -5.98 8.39 15.22
N GLY A 17 -4.83 8.41 15.89
CA GLY A 17 -4.02 7.23 16.12
C GLY A 17 -3.03 6.93 15.01
N TRP A 18 -2.45 5.74 15.05
CA TRP A 18 -1.51 5.20 14.08
C TRP A 18 -2.18 4.18 13.19
N ILE A 19 -1.92 4.23 11.89
CA ILE A 19 -2.28 3.17 10.96
C ILE A 19 -1.03 2.65 10.24
N ASN A 20 -1.07 1.37 9.83
CA ASN A 20 -0.07 0.79 8.94
C ASN A 20 -0.75 -0.13 7.91
N ASP A 21 -0.37 -1.38 7.78
CA ASP A 21 -0.74 -2.28 6.70
C ASP A 21 -2.21 -2.24 6.31
N PRO A 22 -2.56 -1.89 5.06
CA PRO A 22 -3.89 -2.13 4.52
C PRO A 22 -4.14 -3.64 4.38
N LEU A 23 -5.36 -4.09 4.66
CA LEU A 23 -5.69 -5.50 4.78
C LEU A 23 -7.06 -5.81 4.18
N GLY A 24 -7.21 -7.01 3.59
CA GLY A 24 -8.50 -7.60 3.25
C GLY A 24 -9.41 -6.75 2.37
N VAL A 25 -8.86 -5.93 1.46
CA VAL A 25 -9.66 -5.08 0.58
C VAL A 25 -10.61 -5.94 -0.24
N THR A 26 -11.91 -5.68 -0.11
CA THR A 26 -12.95 -6.51 -0.72
C THR A 26 -14.07 -5.65 -1.27
N TRP A 27 -14.47 -5.88 -2.52
CA TRP A 27 -15.70 -5.33 -3.08
C TRP A 27 -16.90 -6.18 -2.66
N LYS A 28 -17.84 -5.57 -1.97
CA LYS A 28 -19.03 -6.27 -1.44
C LYS A 28 -20.21 -5.31 -1.36
N ASP A 29 -21.39 -5.76 -1.78
CA ASP A 29 -22.68 -5.05 -1.65
C ASP A 29 -22.63 -3.59 -2.15
N GLY A 30 -21.86 -3.32 -3.22
CA GLY A 30 -21.77 -2.00 -3.85
C GLY A 30 -20.77 -1.04 -3.22
N GLN A 31 -19.91 -1.51 -2.34
CA GLN A 31 -18.82 -0.74 -1.76
C GLN A 31 -17.57 -1.59 -1.50
N TYR A 32 -16.42 -0.92 -1.40
CA TYR A 32 -15.20 -1.53 -0.92
C TYR A 32 -15.16 -1.50 0.60
N HIS A 33 -14.72 -2.59 1.18
CA HIS A 33 -14.31 -2.70 2.57
C HIS A 33 -12.79 -2.75 2.60
N LEU A 34 -12.18 -1.93 3.43
CA LEU A 34 -10.74 -1.86 3.69
C LEU A 34 -10.55 -2.02 5.18
N PHE A 35 -9.69 -2.94 5.56
CA PHE A 35 -9.20 -3.05 6.93
C PHE A 35 -7.75 -2.56 6.98
N TYR A 36 -7.27 -2.24 8.17
CA TYR A 36 -5.90 -1.76 8.34
C TYR A 36 -5.44 -2.00 9.77
N GLN A 37 -4.15 -2.23 9.94
CA GLN A 37 -3.58 -2.23 11.29
C GLN A 37 -3.76 -0.85 11.91
N TYR A 38 -4.23 -0.82 13.15
CA TYR A 38 -4.60 0.41 13.85
C TYR A 38 -4.15 0.38 15.31
N VAL A 39 -3.52 1.45 15.78
CA VAL A 39 -3.18 1.66 17.19
C VAL A 39 -3.86 2.93 17.66
N PRO A 40 -5.00 2.83 18.38
CA PRO A 40 -5.73 4.00 18.88
C PRO A 40 -4.93 4.79 19.92
N GLY A 41 -5.14 6.11 19.95
CA GLY A 41 -4.58 7.01 20.97
C GLY A 41 -3.06 7.20 20.94
N ARG A 42 -2.38 6.78 19.86
CA ARG A 42 -0.93 6.91 19.67
C ARG A 42 -0.63 7.22 18.21
N THR A 43 0.42 8.00 17.97
CA THR A 43 0.94 8.30 16.62
C THR A 43 2.24 7.56 16.30
N THR A 44 2.51 6.49 17.03
CA THR A 44 3.64 5.58 16.82
C THR A 44 3.17 4.15 16.91
N TRP A 45 3.86 3.25 16.22
CA TRP A 45 3.58 1.83 16.26
C TRP A 45 3.64 1.25 17.69
N ALA A 46 2.83 0.25 17.95
CA ALA A 46 2.88 -0.60 19.12
C ALA A 46 2.35 -2.00 18.77
N SER A 47 2.78 -3.02 19.53
CA SER A 47 2.42 -4.42 19.30
C SER A 47 0.91 -4.71 19.41
N ASN A 48 0.18 -3.91 20.19
CA ASN A 48 -1.26 -4.06 20.44
C ASN A 48 -2.14 -3.53 19.30
N CYS A 49 -1.75 -3.80 18.06
CA CYS A 49 -2.56 -3.44 16.89
C CYS A 49 -3.96 -4.03 16.95
N HIS A 50 -4.90 -3.25 16.43
CA HIS A 50 -6.27 -3.62 16.11
C HIS A 50 -6.40 -3.77 14.59
N TRP A 51 -7.49 -4.31 14.11
CA TRP A 51 -7.95 -4.06 12.74
C TRP A 51 -9.00 -2.96 12.76
N GLY A 52 -8.62 -1.77 12.24
CA GLY A 52 -9.56 -0.71 11.88
C GLY A 52 -10.32 -1.10 10.61
N HIS A 53 -11.41 -0.40 10.31
CA HIS A 53 -12.26 -0.65 9.16
C HIS A 53 -12.65 0.67 8.50
N ALA A 54 -12.70 0.68 7.18
CA ALA A 54 -13.22 1.78 6.38
C ALA A 54 -13.98 1.25 5.16
N THR A 55 -14.94 2.02 4.66
CA THR A 55 -15.71 1.70 3.46
C THR A 55 -15.63 2.81 2.43
N SER A 56 -15.73 2.45 1.14
CA SER A 56 -15.70 3.41 0.04
C SER A 56 -16.51 2.91 -1.15
N PRO A 57 -17.21 3.78 -1.89
CA PRO A 57 -17.85 3.41 -3.15
C PRO A 57 -16.84 3.26 -4.31
N ASP A 58 -15.61 3.79 -4.18
CA ASP A 58 -14.69 3.99 -5.30
C ASP A 58 -13.19 4.00 -4.92
N MET A 59 -12.85 3.57 -3.72
CA MET A 59 -11.47 3.50 -3.18
C MET A 59 -10.75 4.86 -3.03
N ILE A 60 -11.44 5.96 -3.23
CA ILE A 60 -10.91 7.33 -3.08
C ILE A 60 -11.63 8.05 -1.94
N ALA A 61 -12.96 7.98 -1.92
CA ALA A 61 -13.79 8.59 -0.86
C ALA A 61 -14.04 7.58 0.26
N TRP A 62 -13.17 7.54 1.24
CA TRP A 62 -13.27 6.61 2.36
C TRP A 62 -14.07 7.18 3.52
N THR A 63 -14.82 6.30 4.19
CA THR A 63 -15.53 6.54 5.44
C THR A 63 -15.02 5.56 6.48
N GLU A 64 -14.41 6.09 7.55
CA GLU A 64 -13.95 5.28 8.69
C GLU A 64 -15.15 4.68 9.44
N GLN A 65 -15.02 3.42 9.83
CA GLN A 65 -16.00 2.65 10.57
C GLN A 65 -15.46 2.30 11.97
N ASP A 66 -16.24 1.59 12.77
CA ASP A 66 -15.79 1.07 14.05
C ASP A 66 -14.62 0.08 13.88
N VAL A 67 -13.85 -0.11 14.96
CA VAL A 67 -12.80 -1.14 15.02
C VAL A 67 -13.43 -2.52 14.85
N ALA A 68 -12.98 -3.26 13.83
CA ALA A 68 -13.52 -4.57 13.48
C ALA A 68 -13.05 -5.67 14.43
N VAL A 69 -11.75 -5.69 14.77
CA VAL A 69 -11.17 -6.66 15.72
C VAL A 69 -10.17 -5.94 16.62
N ALA A 70 -10.32 -6.09 17.93
CA ALA A 70 -9.42 -5.55 18.94
C ALA A 70 -8.58 -6.65 19.61
N PRO A 71 -7.44 -6.35 20.26
CA PRO A 71 -6.73 -7.26 21.17
C PRO A 71 -7.65 -7.83 22.26
N GLY A 72 -7.21 -8.87 22.94
CA GLY A 72 -8.00 -9.59 23.93
C GLY A 72 -8.29 -11.03 23.52
N GLU A 73 -8.94 -11.80 24.38
CA GLU A 73 -9.25 -13.21 24.15
C GLU A 73 -8.02 -14.06 23.80
N GLY A 74 -6.86 -13.74 24.41
CA GLY A 74 -5.60 -14.43 24.19
C GLY A 74 -4.75 -13.86 23.04
N ASP A 75 -5.08 -12.67 22.54
CA ASP A 75 -4.23 -11.87 21.64
C ASP A 75 -3.81 -10.60 22.36
N ASP A 76 -2.51 -10.32 22.41
CA ASP A 76 -1.98 -9.03 22.84
C ASP A 76 -1.95 -8.03 21.67
N GLY A 77 -1.95 -8.53 20.42
CA GLY A 77 -2.11 -7.77 19.19
C GLY A 77 -2.77 -8.59 18.07
N VAL A 78 -3.48 -7.92 17.20
CA VAL A 78 -4.13 -8.45 15.99
C VAL A 78 -3.39 -7.90 14.79
N TRP A 79 -2.44 -8.68 14.25
CA TRP A 79 -1.54 -8.23 13.19
C TRP A 79 -2.04 -8.64 11.80
N SER A 80 -1.24 -8.35 10.79
CA SER A 80 -1.64 -8.47 9.38
C SER A 80 -2.10 -9.87 8.97
N GLY A 81 -2.86 -9.89 7.88
CA GLY A 81 -3.46 -11.09 7.33
C GLY A 81 -4.35 -10.79 6.12
N SER A 82 -5.33 -11.63 5.88
CA SER A 82 -6.22 -11.54 4.71
C SER A 82 -7.66 -11.93 5.03
N ILE A 83 -8.58 -11.57 4.14
CA ILE A 83 -9.99 -11.98 4.18
C ILE A 83 -10.30 -12.76 2.91
N VAL A 84 -11.03 -13.86 3.06
CA VAL A 84 -11.59 -14.60 1.92
C VAL A 84 -13.07 -14.82 2.11
N THR A 85 -13.77 -14.91 0.98
CA THR A 85 -15.17 -15.28 0.95
C THR A 85 -15.32 -16.64 0.29
N SER A 86 -15.92 -17.57 0.99
CA SER A 86 -16.22 -18.91 0.47
C SER A 86 -17.35 -18.87 -0.57
N PRO A 87 -17.52 -19.92 -1.40
CA PRO A 87 -18.55 -19.94 -2.46
C PRO A 87 -20.00 -19.77 -1.98
N ASP A 88 -20.27 -20.05 -0.72
CA ASP A 88 -21.58 -19.84 -0.07
C ASP A 88 -21.76 -18.41 0.47
N GLY A 89 -20.77 -17.53 0.29
CA GLY A 89 -20.79 -16.13 0.71
C GLY A 89 -20.30 -15.89 2.14
N ALA A 90 -19.88 -16.91 2.87
CA ALA A 90 -19.33 -16.74 4.22
C ALA A 90 -17.92 -16.15 4.16
N ALA A 91 -17.69 -15.04 4.87
CA ALA A 91 -16.38 -14.44 4.97
C ALA A 91 -15.59 -14.98 6.17
N THR A 92 -14.29 -15.16 5.98
CA THR A 92 -13.36 -15.53 7.05
C THR A 92 -12.12 -14.63 6.97
N MET A 93 -11.80 -13.99 8.06
CA MET A 93 -10.56 -13.28 8.28
C MET A 93 -9.52 -14.25 8.83
N PHE A 94 -8.32 -14.22 8.29
CA PHE A 94 -7.13 -14.91 8.80
C PHE A 94 -6.12 -13.85 9.17
N TYR A 95 -5.67 -13.83 10.41
CA TYR A 95 -4.77 -12.81 10.91
C TYR A 95 -3.67 -13.39 11.79
N THR A 96 -2.65 -12.62 12.03
CA THR A 96 -1.58 -12.97 12.96
C THR A 96 -1.96 -12.55 14.37
N SER A 97 -2.21 -13.52 15.25
CA SER A 97 -2.36 -13.34 16.69
C SER A 97 -0.96 -13.33 17.30
N VAL A 98 -0.59 -12.25 17.96
CA VAL A 98 0.67 -12.15 18.71
C VAL A 98 0.44 -12.16 20.21
N THR A 99 1.42 -12.67 20.93
CA THR A 99 1.40 -12.73 22.41
C THR A 99 2.77 -12.30 22.93
N GLU A 100 2.78 -11.33 23.84
CA GLU A 100 4.00 -10.85 24.48
C GLU A 100 4.63 -11.95 25.38
N PRO A 101 5.95 -11.99 25.57
CA PRO A 101 6.95 -11.07 24.97
C PRO A 101 7.49 -11.49 23.61
N ASP A 102 7.12 -12.66 23.07
CA ASP A 102 7.63 -13.19 21.81
C ASP A 102 6.66 -12.86 20.66
N ILE A 103 6.74 -11.63 20.16
CA ILE A 103 5.92 -11.16 19.05
C ILE A 103 6.49 -11.51 17.66
N GLY A 104 7.71 -12.05 17.58
CA GLY A 104 8.37 -12.43 16.34
C GLY A 104 7.74 -13.68 15.70
N ILE A 105 7.18 -14.57 16.52
CA ILE A 105 6.50 -15.80 16.09
C ILE A 105 5.01 -15.67 16.40
N GLY A 106 4.23 -15.32 15.40
CA GLY A 106 2.79 -15.24 15.49
C GLY A 106 2.08 -16.60 15.40
N THR A 107 0.80 -16.58 15.69
CA THR A 107 -0.12 -17.69 15.47
C THR A 107 -1.21 -17.25 14.50
N VAL A 108 -1.49 -18.05 13.49
CA VAL A 108 -2.63 -17.78 12.59
C VAL A 108 -3.93 -18.02 13.34
N ARG A 109 -4.78 -17.03 13.40
CA ARG A 109 -6.10 -17.09 14.00
C ARG A 109 -7.17 -16.61 13.02
N THR A 110 -8.41 -17.04 13.20
CA THR A 110 -9.56 -16.61 12.38
C THR A 110 -10.45 -15.63 13.10
N ALA A 111 -11.25 -14.91 12.31
CA ALA A 111 -12.46 -14.25 12.77
C ALA A 111 -13.54 -14.32 11.69
N THR A 112 -14.82 -14.24 12.11
CA THR A 112 -15.98 -14.22 11.20
C THR A 112 -16.83 -12.98 11.51
N PRO A 113 -17.44 -12.33 10.48
CA PRO A 113 -18.24 -11.15 10.72
C PRO A 113 -19.52 -11.49 11.49
N GLU A 114 -19.94 -10.60 12.38
CA GLU A 114 -21.17 -10.78 13.14
C GLU A 114 -22.42 -10.59 12.29
N ASP A 115 -22.31 -9.75 11.26
CA ASP A 115 -23.39 -9.49 10.30
C ASP A 115 -22.85 -9.05 8.93
N ALA A 116 -23.76 -8.64 8.04
CA ALA A 116 -23.41 -8.25 6.67
C ALA A 116 -22.67 -6.92 6.56
N SER A 117 -22.64 -6.08 7.60
CA SER A 117 -21.92 -4.79 7.57
C SER A 117 -20.40 -4.95 7.66
N TRP A 118 -19.93 -6.04 8.24
CA TRP A 118 -18.51 -6.30 8.53
C TRP A 118 -17.89 -5.31 9.53
N ASP A 119 -18.70 -4.58 10.29
CA ASP A 119 -18.20 -3.62 11.28
C ASP A 119 -17.59 -4.32 12.50
N LYS A 120 -18.09 -5.53 12.82
CA LYS A 120 -17.60 -6.32 13.95
C LYS A 120 -17.41 -7.77 13.56
N TRP A 121 -16.34 -8.35 14.12
CA TRP A 121 -15.93 -9.70 13.87
C TRP A 121 -15.72 -10.48 15.17
N THR A 122 -16.29 -11.66 15.24
CA THR A 122 -16.10 -12.59 16.36
C THR A 122 -14.85 -13.45 16.11
N LYS A 123 -13.94 -13.45 17.04
CA LYS A 123 -12.72 -14.24 16.99
C LYS A 123 -12.99 -15.73 17.05
N GLY A 124 -12.37 -16.46 16.16
CA GLY A 124 -12.40 -17.91 16.08
C GLY A 124 -11.20 -18.57 16.76
N SER A 125 -10.91 -19.78 16.33
CA SER A 125 -9.82 -20.59 16.87
C SER A 125 -8.46 -20.11 16.38
N LYS A 126 -7.43 -20.32 17.19
CA LYS A 126 -6.04 -20.35 16.75
C LYS A 126 -5.83 -21.63 15.95
N LEU A 127 -5.35 -21.51 14.72
CA LEU A 127 -5.24 -22.62 13.77
C LEU A 127 -3.87 -23.26 13.82
N MET A 128 -2.82 -22.45 13.69
CA MET A 128 -1.44 -22.95 13.61
C MET A 128 -0.45 -21.89 14.07
N THR A 129 0.66 -22.34 14.57
CA THR A 129 1.86 -21.55 14.82
C THR A 129 2.98 -21.97 13.88
N ALA A 130 4.16 -21.37 14.00
CA ALA A 130 5.31 -21.67 13.19
C ALA A 130 5.62 -23.16 13.15
N PRO A 131 5.81 -23.75 11.96
CA PRO A 131 6.21 -25.15 11.84
C PRO A 131 7.69 -25.34 12.18
N GLY A 132 8.07 -26.56 12.52
CA GLY A 132 9.45 -26.95 12.83
C GLY A 132 10.42 -26.96 11.64
N LEU A 133 10.36 -25.92 10.76
CA LEU A 133 11.19 -25.80 9.55
C LEU A 133 12.38 -24.83 9.74
N GLY A 134 12.84 -24.62 10.98
CA GLY A 134 13.87 -23.62 11.29
C GLY A 134 13.34 -22.17 11.20
N VAL A 135 12.04 -21.98 11.44
CA VAL A 135 11.39 -20.67 11.38
C VAL A 135 11.79 -19.85 12.60
N VAL A 136 12.27 -18.62 12.38
CA VAL A 136 12.66 -17.65 13.41
C VAL A 136 11.77 -16.40 13.43
N ALA A 137 10.97 -16.19 12.38
CA ALA A 137 9.92 -15.17 12.32
C ALA A 137 8.75 -15.73 11.50
N TYR A 138 7.49 -15.42 11.92
CA TYR A 138 6.31 -16.04 11.30
C TYR A 138 5.06 -15.18 11.48
N ARG A 139 4.48 -14.66 10.35
CA ARG A 139 3.30 -13.76 10.36
C ARG A 139 2.68 -13.57 8.97
N ASP A 140 1.56 -12.87 8.91
CA ASP A 140 0.89 -12.34 7.73
C ASP A 140 0.30 -13.42 6.81
N PRO A 141 -0.72 -14.17 7.26
CA PRO A 141 -1.35 -15.20 6.45
C PRO A 141 -2.12 -14.58 5.26
N PHE A 142 -1.79 -15.01 4.06
CA PHE A 142 -2.51 -14.70 2.83
C PHE A 142 -3.19 -15.94 2.29
N VAL A 143 -4.52 -15.94 2.25
CA VAL A 143 -5.34 -17.08 1.81
C VAL A 143 -5.90 -16.81 0.41
N PHE A 144 -5.86 -17.82 -0.46
CA PHE A 144 -6.37 -17.72 -1.83
C PHE A 144 -6.91 -19.06 -2.33
N ARG A 145 -7.67 -19.04 -3.45
CA ARG A 145 -8.13 -20.26 -4.12
C ARG A 145 -7.04 -20.79 -5.03
N ASP A 146 -6.78 -22.10 -4.91
CA ASP A 146 -5.86 -22.85 -5.73
C ASP A 146 -6.60 -24.08 -6.29
N GLY A 147 -7.17 -23.92 -7.48
CA GLY A 147 -8.02 -24.94 -8.07
C GLY A 147 -9.22 -25.30 -7.20
N GLY A 148 -9.30 -26.55 -6.78
CA GLY A 148 -10.41 -27.08 -5.95
C GLY A 148 -10.25 -26.85 -4.45
N GLN A 149 -9.12 -26.33 -3.98
CA GLN A 149 -8.80 -26.15 -2.57
C GLN A 149 -8.42 -24.73 -2.22
N TRP A 150 -8.26 -24.46 -0.92
CA TRP A 150 -7.70 -23.22 -0.40
C TRP A 150 -6.20 -23.39 -0.16
N ARG A 151 -5.47 -22.32 -0.36
CA ARG A 151 -4.05 -22.22 -0.07
C ARG A 151 -3.81 -21.05 0.86
N MET A 152 -2.85 -21.18 1.77
CA MET A 152 -2.39 -20.11 2.62
C MET A 152 -0.87 -20.00 2.49
N PHE A 153 -0.38 -18.79 2.22
CA PHE A 153 1.03 -18.45 2.39
C PHE A 153 1.18 -17.65 3.68
N VAL A 154 2.20 -17.97 4.46
CA VAL A 154 2.55 -17.21 5.67
C VAL A 154 3.98 -16.75 5.54
N GLY A 155 4.23 -15.48 5.82
CA GLY A 155 5.56 -14.90 5.76
C GLY A 155 6.47 -15.47 6.85
N ALA A 156 7.72 -15.72 6.50
CA ALA A 156 8.68 -16.32 7.40
C ALA A 156 10.11 -15.82 7.17
N GLY A 157 10.88 -15.80 8.26
CA GLY A 157 12.34 -15.84 8.25
C GLY A 157 12.79 -17.21 8.74
N LEU A 158 13.80 -17.78 8.12
CA LEU A 158 14.38 -19.07 8.48
C LEU A 158 15.78 -18.89 9.07
N GLU A 159 16.19 -19.86 9.89
CA GLU A 159 17.58 -19.96 10.39
C GLU A 159 18.58 -19.80 9.23
N GLY A 160 19.68 -19.11 9.49
CA GLY A 160 20.70 -18.84 8.47
C GLY A 160 20.39 -17.67 7.53
N GLY A 161 19.36 -16.84 7.85
CA GLY A 161 19.06 -15.61 7.12
C GLY A 161 18.41 -15.84 5.76
N THR A 162 17.42 -16.73 5.69
CA THR A 162 16.65 -17.01 4.47
C THR A 162 15.22 -16.52 4.64
N ALA A 163 14.78 -15.64 3.75
CA ALA A 163 13.40 -15.21 3.68
C ALA A 163 12.53 -16.25 2.96
N ALA A 164 11.29 -16.46 3.41
CA ALA A 164 10.43 -17.51 2.87
C ALA A 164 8.94 -17.19 2.98
N ALA A 165 8.14 -17.92 2.19
CA ALA A 165 6.70 -18.10 2.38
C ALA A 165 6.43 -19.58 2.70
N VAL A 166 5.78 -19.83 3.84
CA VAL A 166 5.34 -21.18 4.23
C VAL A 166 3.97 -21.45 3.65
N SER A 167 3.77 -22.63 3.04
CA SER A 167 2.51 -23.02 2.39
C SER A 167 1.71 -24.02 3.21
N TYR A 168 0.41 -23.80 3.25
CA TYR A 168 -0.59 -24.71 3.78
C TYR A 168 -1.74 -24.88 2.78
N SER A 169 -2.37 -26.05 2.79
CA SER A 169 -3.59 -26.35 2.01
C SER A 169 -4.76 -26.72 2.91
N SER A 170 -5.97 -26.40 2.45
CA SER A 170 -7.22 -26.73 3.14
C SER A 170 -8.35 -27.01 2.15
N PRO A 171 -9.20 -28.01 2.40
CA PRO A 171 -10.41 -28.21 1.61
C PRO A 171 -11.54 -27.23 1.98
N ASP A 172 -11.56 -26.69 3.21
CA ASP A 172 -12.74 -26.09 3.82
C ASP A 172 -12.49 -24.85 4.70
N LEU A 173 -11.24 -24.30 4.71
CA LEU A 173 -10.78 -23.18 5.55
C LEU A 173 -10.65 -23.50 7.06
N SER A 174 -11.05 -24.68 7.49
CA SER A 174 -11.03 -25.05 8.92
C SER A 174 -9.89 -26.02 9.27
N GLN A 175 -9.57 -26.94 8.36
CA GLN A 175 -8.50 -27.91 8.54
C GLN A 175 -7.37 -27.63 7.56
N TRP A 176 -6.18 -27.39 8.09
CA TRP A 176 -5.01 -27.01 7.32
C TRP A 176 -3.91 -28.05 7.41
N THR A 177 -3.32 -28.37 6.28
CA THR A 177 -2.17 -29.26 6.16
C THR A 177 -0.96 -28.44 5.76
N LEU A 178 0.17 -28.63 6.44
CA LEU A 178 1.45 -28.04 6.05
C LEU A 178 1.97 -28.69 4.78
N ASP A 179 2.19 -27.89 3.73
CA ASP A 179 2.77 -28.37 2.45
C ASP A 179 4.29 -28.15 2.39
N GLY A 180 4.83 -27.26 3.24
CA GLY A 180 6.26 -26.91 3.30
C GLY A 180 6.54 -25.48 2.88
N ILE A 181 7.72 -25.24 2.30
CA ILE A 181 8.13 -23.91 1.83
C ILE A 181 7.61 -23.71 0.41
N ALA A 182 6.77 -22.69 0.21
CA ALA A 182 6.23 -22.32 -1.11
C ALA A 182 7.26 -21.61 -2.00
N ALA A 183 8.04 -20.74 -1.39
CA ALA A 183 9.12 -19.99 -2.03
C ALA A 183 10.11 -19.54 -0.95
N GLN A 184 11.37 -19.41 -1.31
CA GLN A 184 12.41 -18.89 -0.42
C GLN A 184 13.54 -18.25 -1.20
N ARG A 185 14.29 -17.35 -0.53
CA ARG A 185 15.51 -16.78 -1.08
C ARG A 185 16.48 -16.43 0.05
N SER A 186 17.76 -16.76 -0.16
CA SER A 186 18.80 -16.42 0.83
C SER A 186 19.02 -14.90 0.91
N GLY A 187 19.18 -14.36 2.11
CA GLY A 187 19.59 -12.98 2.34
C GLY A 187 21.00 -12.65 1.78
N THR A 188 21.79 -13.64 1.34
CA THR A 188 23.06 -13.43 0.64
C THR A 188 22.92 -13.23 -0.87
N GLU A 189 21.74 -13.50 -1.43
CA GLU A 189 21.43 -13.25 -2.84
C GLU A 189 21.05 -11.80 -3.07
N THR A 190 21.97 -11.03 -3.66
CA THR A 190 21.77 -9.57 -3.89
C THR A 190 21.35 -9.24 -5.32
N GLU A 191 21.48 -10.16 -6.26
CA GLU A 191 21.15 -9.93 -7.68
C GLU A 191 19.89 -10.69 -8.11
N PRO A 192 19.04 -10.12 -8.98
CA PRO A 192 19.05 -8.73 -9.47
C PRO A 192 18.58 -7.72 -8.42
N VAL A 193 17.95 -8.19 -7.35
CA VAL A 193 17.48 -7.41 -6.20
C VAL A 193 17.65 -8.25 -4.93
N TRP A 194 18.05 -7.63 -3.84
CA TRP A 194 18.09 -8.27 -2.53
C TRP A 194 16.66 -8.42 -1.97
N THR A 195 16.36 -9.54 -1.32
CA THR A 195 15.01 -9.80 -0.78
C THR A 195 14.98 -10.08 0.72
N GLY A 196 15.99 -9.59 1.44
CA GLY A 196 16.01 -9.65 2.90
C GLY A 196 16.22 -11.05 3.50
N THR A 197 16.02 -11.12 4.80
CA THR A 197 16.11 -12.34 5.59
C THR A 197 14.75 -12.80 6.11
N MET A 198 13.71 -12.01 5.89
CA MET A 198 12.31 -12.34 6.17
C MET A 198 11.39 -11.64 5.15
N TRP A 199 10.33 -12.33 4.75
CA TRP A 199 9.23 -11.77 3.97
C TRP A 199 8.02 -11.50 4.85
N GLU A 200 7.54 -10.25 4.84
CA GLU A 200 6.24 -9.87 5.37
C GLU A 200 5.21 -9.79 4.23
N CYS A 201 3.95 -10.06 4.55
CA CYS A 201 2.82 -9.95 3.62
C CYS A 201 3.05 -10.63 2.25
N PRO A 202 3.51 -11.89 2.17
CA PRO A 202 3.68 -12.58 0.88
C PRO A 202 2.33 -12.85 0.24
N GLN A 203 2.12 -12.35 -0.99
CA GLN A 203 0.86 -12.47 -1.71
C GLN A 203 1.10 -12.99 -3.11
N LEU A 204 0.41 -14.05 -3.51
CA LEU A 204 0.53 -14.69 -4.82
C LEU A 204 -0.75 -14.47 -5.64
N PHE A 205 -0.59 -14.06 -6.88
CA PHE A 205 -1.70 -13.91 -7.83
C PHE A 205 -1.25 -14.20 -9.26
N GLU A 206 -2.20 -14.51 -10.12
CA GLU A 206 -1.98 -14.64 -11.56
C GLU A 206 -2.24 -13.30 -12.24
N LEU A 207 -1.31 -12.88 -13.10
CA LEU A 207 -1.36 -11.65 -13.89
C LEU A 207 -0.74 -11.93 -15.27
N ASP A 208 -1.50 -11.66 -16.34
CA ASP A 208 -1.08 -11.78 -17.74
C ASP A 208 -0.44 -13.15 -18.08
N GLY A 209 -1.00 -14.23 -17.52
CA GLY A 209 -0.54 -15.62 -17.75
C GLY A 209 0.74 -15.99 -17.00
N SER A 210 1.22 -15.16 -16.09
CA SER A 210 2.30 -15.46 -15.16
C SER A 210 1.81 -15.40 -13.72
N HIS A 211 2.49 -16.06 -12.81
CA HIS A 211 2.27 -15.86 -11.38
C HIS A 211 3.24 -14.80 -10.86
N VAL A 212 2.73 -13.93 -10.01
CA VAL A 212 3.49 -12.87 -9.35
C VAL A 212 3.40 -13.07 -7.84
N LEU A 213 4.55 -13.15 -7.18
CA LEU A 213 4.66 -13.12 -5.72
C LEU A 213 5.15 -11.73 -5.31
N VAL A 214 4.33 -10.99 -4.57
CA VAL A 214 4.69 -9.70 -3.98
C VAL A 214 4.97 -9.90 -2.49
N THR A 215 6.00 -9.25 -1.97
CA THR A 215 6.37 -9.33 -0.55
C THR A 215 7.07 -8.06 -0.08
N SER A 216 6.95 -7.77 1.21
CA SER A 216 7.66 -6.68 1.89
C SER A 216 8.92 -7.19 2.53
N ILE A 217 10.02 -6.47 2.33
CA ILE A 217 11.36 -6.91 2.71
C ILE A 217 11.71 -6.37 4.08
N TRP A 218 11.93 -7.29 5.01
CA TRP A 218 12.28 -7.00 6.39
C TRP A 218 13.62 -7.65 6.77
N GLU A 219 14.40 -6.95 7.60
CA GLU A 219 15.61 -7.47 8.24
C GLU A 219 15.92 -6.66 9.50
N ASP A 220 16.10 -7.34 10.63
CA ASP A 220 16.56 -6.75 11.89
C ASP A 220 15.79 -5.47 12.30
N ASP A 221 14.46 -5.54 12.31
CA ASP A 221 13.54 -4.42 12.58
C ASP A 221 13.59 -3.26 11.58
N VAL A 222 14.25 -3.45 10.44
CA VAL A 222 14.28 -2.49 9.33
C VAL A 222 13.29 -2.90 8.25
N LEU A 223 12.36 -1.99 7.96
CA LEU A 223 11.40 -2.10 6.86
C LEU A 223 12.05 -1.48 5.62
N HIS A 224 12.37 -2.29 4.60
CA HIS A 224 13.12 -1.85 3.42
C HIS A 224 12.19 -1.36 2.31
N TYR A 225 11.71 -2.25 1.47
CA TYR A 225 10.87 -1.97 0.31
C TYR A 225 9.99 -3.16 -0.04
N VAL A 226 9.14 -2.99 -1.04
CA VAL A 226 8.34 -4.06 -1.64
C VAL A 226 9.08 -4.63 -2.85
N ALA A 227 9.29 -5.94 -2.85
CA ALA A 227 9.85 -6.69 -3.96
C ALA A 227 8.79 -7.60 -4.59
N TYR A 228 9.05 -8.06 -5.80
CA TYR A 228 8.21 -9.03 -6.47
C TYR A 228 9.05 -10.08 -7.21
N GLY A 229 8.50 -11.29 -7.33
CA GLY A 229 8.98 -12.32 -8.23
C GLY A 229 7.96 -12.58 -9.32
N VAL A 230 8.40 -12.76 -10.57
CA VAL A 230 7.55 -13.21 -11.68
C VAL A 230 7.96 -14.63 -12.05
N GLY A 231 6.99 -15.53 -12.21
CA GLY A 231 7.34 -16.92 -12.47
C GLY A 231 6.14 -17.83 -12.72
N SER A 232 6.26 -19.05 -12.25
CA SER A 232 5.23 -20.08 -12.33
C SER A 232 4.86 -20.59 -10.94
N TYR A 233 3.63 -21.06 -10.81
CA TYR A 233 3.13 -21.67 -9.60
C TYR A 233 2.46 -23.02 -9.93
N ALA A 234 2.83 -24.04 -9.20
CA ALA A 234 2.25 -25.37 -9.29
C ALA A 234 2.41 -26.12 -7.96
N ASP A 235 1.41 -26.92 -7.60
CA ASP A 235 1.46 -27.83 -6.45
C ASP A 235 1.87 -27.16 -5.13
N GLY A 236 1.42 -25.91 -4.91
CA GLY A 236 1.73 -25.16 -3.70
C GLY A 236 3.11 -24.49 -3.68
N GLN A 237 3.86 -24.56 -4.77
CA GLN A 237 5.19 -23.97 -4.89
C GLN A 237 5.26 -22.91 -5.98
N PHE A 238 5.89 -21.79 -5.66
CA PHE A 238 6.20 -20.72 -6.60
C PHE A 238 7.68 -20.78 -6.99
N THR A 239 7.94 -20.76 -8.30
CA THR A 239 9.29 -20.70 -8.87
C THR A 239 9.45 -19.41 -9.66
N ALA A 240 10.23 -18.49 -9.13
CA ALA A 240 10.53 -17.24 -9.82
C ALA A 240 11.48 -17.47 -11.00
N ARG A 241 11.19 -16.87 -12.15
CA ARG A 241 12.13 -16.72 -13.26
C ARG A 241 12.87 -15.39 -13.22
N SER A 242 12.28 -14.39 -12.55
CA SER A 242 12.88 -13.08 -12.32
C SER A 242 12.43 -12.52 -10.98
N TRP A 243 13.22 -11.59 -10.43
CA TRP A 243 12.91 -10.78 -9.25
C TRP A 243 13.12 -9.32 -9.56
N GLY A 244 12.29 -8.45 -8.99
CA GLY A 244 12.39 -7.01 -9.15
C GLY A 244 12.00 -6.25 -7.87
N GLN A 245 12.39 -5.00 -7.80
CA GLN A 245 11.94 -4.05 -6.78
C GLN A 245 10.74 -3.28 -7.32
N LEU A 246 9.65 -3.23 -6.55
CA LEU A 246 8.45 -2.50 -6.93
C LEU A 246 8.44 -1.08 -6.35
N SER A 247 8.72 -0.94 -5.05
CA SER A 247 8.71 0.37 -4.39
C SER A 247 10.11 0.88 -4.09
N TYR A 248 10.29 2.17 -4.27
CA TYR A 248 11.54 2.89 -4.05
C TYR A 248 11.38 3.94 -2.94
N GLY A 249 12.48 4.36 -2.34
CA GLY A 249 12.45 5.15 -1.12
C GLY A 249 12.03 4.30 0.09
N LYS A 250 11.58 4.94 1.16
CA LYS A 250 11.28 4.27 2.43
C LYS A 250 9.80 4.34 2.82
N SER A 251 8.97 5.03 2.04
CA SER A 251 7.61 5.34 2.49
C SER A 251 6.60 4.25 2.15
N TYR A 252 6.64 3.65 0.97
CA TYR A 252 5.76 2.54 0.62
C TYR A 252 6.18 1.23 1.26
N TYR A 253 5.23 0.56 1.93
CA TYR A 253 5.44 -0.74 2.54
C TYR A 253 4.13 -1.54 2.63
N ALA A 254 4.21 -2.84 2.96
CA ALA A 254 3.11 -3.75 3.28
C ALA A 254 1.87 -3.59 2.38
N PRO A 255 1.98 -3.79 1.06
CA PRO A 255 0.82 -3.70 0.19
C PRO A 255 -0.20 -4.79 0.47
N SER A 256 -1.48 -4.47 0.25
CA SER A 256 -2.56 -5.44 0.18
C SER A 256 -3.03 -5.60 -1.27
N PHE A 257 -3.02 -6.85 -1.74
CA PHE A 257 -3.55 -7.24 -3.04
C PHE A 257 -5.06 -7.39 -2.99
N PHE A 258 -5.73 -6.94 -4.03
CA PHE A 258 -7.15 -7.16 -4.22
C PHE A 258 -7.55 -7.14 -5.70
N ARG A 259 -8.77 -7.60 -5.98
CA ARG A 259 -9.43 -7.36 -7.27
C ARG A 259 -10.46 -6.26 -7.07
N ASP A 260 -10.42 -5.27 -7.94
CA ASP A 260 -11.43 -4.22 -7.92
C ASP A 260 -12.79 -4.73 -8.41
N ARG A 261 -13.82 -3.87 -8.40
CA ARG A 261 -15.18 -4.20 -8.84
C ARG A 261 -15.28 -4.65 -10.30
N ASP A 262 -14.31 -4.28 -11.12
CA ASP A 262 -14.23 -4.62 -12.54
C ASP A 262 -13.30 -5.82 -12.79
N GLY A 263 -12.69 -6.38 -11.73
CA GLY A 263 -11.81 -7.53 -11.74
C GLY A 263 -10.33 -7.20 -12.01
N ALA A 264 -9.96 -5.91 -12.13
CA ALA A 264 -8.57 -5.52 -12.30
C ALA A 264 -7.77 -5.78 -11.01
N LEU A 265 -6.54 -6.23 -11.19
CA LEU A 265 -5.65 -6.52 -10.08
C LEU A 265 -5.02 -5.24 -9.57
N SER A 266 -5.06 -5.04 -8.26
CA SER A 266 -4.61 -3.80 -7.65
C SER A 266 -3.87 -4.04 -6.33
N LEU A 267 -3.00 -3.09 -5.97
CA LEU A 267 -2.34 -2.98 -4.68
C LEU A 267 -2.68 -1.63 -4.04
N ILE A 268 -2.84 -1.64 -2.73
CA ILE A 268 -2.86 -0.45 -1.88
C ILE A 268 -1.77 -0.60 -0.83
N PHE A 269 -1.03 0.48 -0.53
CA PHE A 269 0.18 0.46 0.29
C PHE A 269 -0.01 1.25 1.58
N TRP A 270 0.69 0.88 2.62
CA TRP A 270 0.99 1.78 3.72
C TRP A 270 1.98 2.86 3.27
N VAL A 271 1.65 4.14 3.53
CA VAL A 271 2.49 5.32 3.30
C VAL A 271 3.05 5.79 4.63
N ARG A 272 4.32 5.47 4.87
CA ARG A 272 5.07 5.77 6.10
C ARG A 272 5.52 7.22 6.13
N GLY A 273 5.67 7.77 7.34
CA GLY A 273 6.28 9.07 7.56
C GLY A 273 5.34 10.27 7.45
N VAL A 274 4.09 10.08 7.02
CA VAL A 274 3.05 11.11 7.06
C VAL A 274 2.58 11.27 8.49
N ILE A 275 2.53 12.50 8.98
CA ILE A 275 2.11 12.79 10.36
C ILE A 275 1.31 14.09 10.40
N SER A 276 0.29 14.10 11.21
CA SER A 276 -0.54 15.28 11.41
C SER A 276 0.27 16.41 12.07
N PRO A 277 0.04 17.69 11.67
CA PRO A 277 0.73 18.82 12.28
C PRO A 277 0.54 18.92 13.80
N GLU A 278 -0.61 18.52 14.30
CA GLU A 278 -0.95 18.55 15.74
C GLU A 278 -0.62 17.22 16.45
N GLY A 279 -0.12 16.19 15.73
CA GLY A 279 0.25 14.89 16.29
C GLY A 279 -0.94 14.04 16.71
N GLN A 280 -2.11 14.20 16.10
CA GLN A 280 -3.31 13.44 16.43
C GLN A 280 -3.37 12.10 15.71
N TRP A 281 -2.85 12.03 14.49
CA TRP A 281 -2.81 10.81 13.67
C TRP A 281 -1.47 10.70 12.94
N ALA A 282 -1.13 9.50 12.54
CA ALA A 282 0.07 9.24 11.75
C ALA A 282 -0.12 8.10 10.76
N SER A 283 0.57 8.20 9.65
CA SER A 283 0.53 7.37 8.45
C SER A 283 -0.71 7.62 7.58
N ALA A 284 -0.59 7.21 6.33
CA ALA A 284 -1.68 7.21 5.37
C ALA A 284 -1.68 5.90 4.59
N LEU A 285 -2.75 5.62 3.85
CA LEU A 285 -2.75 4.60 2.82
C LEU A 285 -2.68 5.27 1.45
N SER A 286 -2.02 4.61 0.51
CA SER A 286 -1.82 5.11 -0.85
C SER A 286 -3.12 5.22 -1.62
N ILE A 287 -3.10 5.93 -2.76
CA ILE A 287 -4.04 5.63 -3.82
C ILE A 287 -3.83 4.18 -4.25
N PRO A 288 -4.90 3.39 -4.54
CA PRO A 288 -4.72 2.08 -5.11
C PRO A 288 -4.01 2.14 -6.46
N HIS A 289 -3.20 1.13 -6.75
CA HIS A 289 -2.47 1.02 -8.01
C HIS A 289 -2.91 -0.22 -8.77
N THR A 290 -3.37 -0.04 -10.01
CA THR A 290 -3.68 -1.14 -10.93
C THR A 290 -2.38 -1.74 -11.45
N LEU A 291 -2.33 -3.07 -11.56
CA LEU A 291 -1.16 -3.84 -11.95
C LEU A 291 -1.24 -4.33 -13.39
N THR A 292 -0.10 -4.31 -14.09
CA THR A 292 0.12 -4.96 -15.38
C THR A 292 1.54 -5.53 -15.44
N LEU A 293 1.80 -6.47 -16.35
CA LEU A 293 3.15 -6.93 -16.65
C LEU A 293 3.60 -6.40 -18.02
N ASP A 294 4.83 -5.88 -18.08
CA ASP A 294 5.55 -5.64 -19.32
C ASP A 294 6.80 -6.54 -19.31
N GLY A 295 6.72 -7.66 -20.04
CA GLY A 295 7.68 -8.74 -19.87
C GLY A 295 7.68 -9.28 -18.45
N ASP A 296 8.81 -9.12 -17.74
CA ASP A 296 8.96 -9.47 -16.33
C ASP A 296 8.93 -8.25 -15.39
N THR A 297 8.61 -7.08 -15.90
CA THR A 297 8.46 -5.87 -15.10
C THR A 297 7.03 -5.74 -14.61
N LEU A 298 6.84 -5.73 -13.28
CA LEU A 298 5.55 -5.42 -12.66
C LEU A 298 5.36 -3.90 -12.65
N VAL A 299 4.40 -3.43 -13.43
CA VAL A 299 4.05 -2.01 -13.53
C VAL A 299 2.83 -1.73 -12.66
N ALA A 300 2.94 -0.74 -11.79
CA ALA A 300 1.87 -0.29 -10.91
C ALA A 300 1.50 1.17 -11.24
N THR A 301 0.25 1.40 -11.62
CA THR A 301 -0.24 2.72 -12.01
C THR A 301 -1.40 3.16 -11.11
N PRO A 302 -1.46 4.44 -10.68
CA PRO A 302 -2.58 4.94 -9.88
C PRO A 302 -3.93 4.62 -10.52
N HIS A 303 -4.86 4.13 -9.71
CA HIS A 303 -6.15 3.60 -10.13
C HIS A 303 -6.99 4.63 -10.88
N ALA A 304 -7.76 4.16 -11.88
CA ALA A 304 -8.54 5.02 -12.76
C ALA A 304 -9.67 5.78 -12.04
N ASP A 305 -10.17 5.31 -10.92
CA ASP A 305 -11.23 5.96 -10.15
C ASP A 305 -10.85 7.36 -9.65
N LEU A 306 -9.55 7.66 -9.52
CA LEU A 306 -9.08 9.01 -9.24
C LEU A 306 -9.57 10.04 -10.28
N ALA A 307 -9.80 9.61 -11.53
CA ALA A 307 -10.27 10.50 -12.60
C ALA A 307 -11.65 11.12 -12.31
N ALA A 308 -12.49 10.46 -11.51
CA ALA A 308 -13.81 10.99 -11.12
C ALA A 308 -13.70 12.29 -10.28
N TYR A 309 -12.57 12.48 -9.63
CA TYR A 309 -12.27 13.66 -8.79
C TYR A 309 -11.33 14.65 -9.46
N SER A 310 -10.91 14.34 -10.68
CA SER A 310 -9.89 15.09 -11.43
C SER A 310 -10.53 16.02 -12.45
N ARG A 311 -9.96 17.22 -12.61
CA ARG A 311 -10.36 18.18 -13.65
C ARG A 311 -9.13 18.68 -14.38
N PRO A 312 -9.13 18.70 -15.73
CA PRO A 312 -8.04 19.28 -16.50
C PRO A 312 -7.75 20.71 -16.07
N SER A 313 -6.50 21.04 -15.95
CA SER A 313 -6.00 22.37 -15.61
C SER A 313 -4.78 22.69 -16.46
N SER A 314 -4.43 23.96 -16.54
CA SER A 314 -3.25 24.42 -17.26
C SER A 314 -2.18 24.92 -16.31
N MET A 315 -0.93 24.80 -16.75
CA MET A 315 0.21 25.48 -16.16
C MET A 315 0.57 26.70 -17.03
N GLU A 316 0.98 27.78 -16.39
CA GLU A 316 1.52 28.96 -17.11
C GLU A 316 2.93 28.64 -17.63
N GLN A 317 3.17 28.87 -18.90
CA GLN A 317 4.51 28.76 -19.47
C GLN A 317 5.26 30.07 -19.24
N VAL A 318 6.17 30.07 -18.28
CA VAL A 318 6.96 31.26 -17.91
C VAL A 318 8.26 31.40 -18.70
N SER A 319 8.72 30.31 -19.33
CA SER A 319 9.81 30.32 -20.33
C SER A 319 9.71 29.12 -21.27
N ALA A 320 10.62 28.98 -22.23
CA ALA A 320 10.56 27.93 -23.25
C ALA A 320 10.43 26.49 -22.70
N ALA A 321 10.98 26.21 -21.49
CA ALA A 321 10.96 24.87 -20.89
C ALA A 321 10.58 24.91 -19.41
N VAL A 322 9.86 25.96 -18.95
CA VAL A 322 9.45 26.09 -17.56
C VAL A 322 7.97 26.41 -17.48
N PHE A 323 7.25 25.62 -16.72
CA PHE A 323 5.81 25.72 -16.49
C PHE A 323 5.54 25.86 -14.99
N GLU A 324 4.63 26.74 -14.61
CA GLU A 324 4.28 27.01 -13.21
C GLU A 324 2.77 27.03 -12.96
N THR A 325 2.39 26.68 -11.76
CA THR A 325 1.02 26.87 -11.25
C THR A 325 1.03 26.93 -9.72
N VAL A 326 -0.06 27.38 -9.14
CA VAL A 326 -0.29 27.35 -7.69
C VAL A 326 -1.37 26.32 -7.41
N LEU A 327 -1.10 25.41 -6.47
CA LEU A 327 -2.02 24.36 -6.03
C LEU A 327 -2.70 24.81 -4.74
N ASP A 328 -4.04 24.88 -4.76
CA ASP A 328 -4.88 25.08 -3.58
C ASP A 328 -5.48 23.76 -3.09
N ASP A 329 -5.51 22.75 -3.97
CA ASP A 329 -5.98 21.39 -3.75
C ASP A 329 -4.94 20.39 -4.25
N GLY A 330 -5.29 19.09 -4.27
CA GLY A 330 -4.46 18.05 -4.83
C GLY A 330 -4.24 18.18 -6.33
N ALA A 331 -3.22 17.49 -6.82
CA ALA A 331 -2.88 17.48 -8.24
C ALA A 331 -2.46 16.08 -8.72
N ASP A 332 -2.82 15.78 -9.97
CA ASP A 332 -2.33 14.64 -10.76
C ASP A 332 -1.59 15.23 -11.97
N LEU A 333 -0.27 15.16 -11.92
CA LEU A 333 0.63 15.68 -12.95
C LEU A 333 1.24 14.54 -13.74
N ARG A 334 1.28 14.68 -15.06
CA ARG A 334 2.02 13.79 -15.96
C ARG A 334 3.00 14.59 -16.81
N CYS A 335 4.22 14.13 -16.89
CA CYS A 335 5.23 14.76 -17.75
C CYS A 335 6.20 13.71 -18.30
N ALA A 336 6.77 14.01 -19.48
CA ALA A 336 7.84 13.18 -20.03
C ALA A 336 9.13 13.41 -19.25
N VAL A 337 9.81 12.34 -18.91
CA VAL A 337 11.15 12.37 -18.31
C VAL A 337 12.13 12.82 -19.39
N THR A 338 12.88 13.88 -19.12
CA THR A 338 13.92 14.41 -20.00
C THR A 338 15.18 14.68 -19.22
N SER A 339 16.31 14.72 -19.90
CA SER A 339 17.59 15.02 -19.29
C SER A 339 17.56 16.36 -18.55
N GLY A 340 17.90 16.34 -17.25
CA GLY A 340 17.84 17.51 -16.39
C GLY A 340 16.46 18.04 -16.05
N MET A 341 15.38 17.28 -16.32
CA MET A 341 14.04 17.60 -15.85
C MET A 341 14.05 17.84 -14.35
N ALA A 342 13.31 18.85 -13.91
CA ALA A 342 13.14 19.11 -12.48
C ALA A 342 11.69 19.52 -12.17
N LEU A 343 11.22 19.08 -11.02
CA LEU A 343 9.94 19.45 -10.42
C LEU A 343 10.21 20.05 -9.04
N TYR A 344 9.61 21.18 -8.75
CA TYR A 344 9.74 21.88 -7.48
C TYR A 344 8.37 22.09 -6.86
N LEU A 345 8.25 21.74 -5.59
CA LEU A 345 7.12 22.08 -4.73
C LEU A 345 7.61 23.03 -3.65
N ALA A 346 7.00 24.19 -3.52
CA ALA A 346 7.39 25.18 -2.54
C ALA A 346 6.19 25.99 -2.05
N THR A 347 6.26 26.48 -0.82
CA THR A 347 5.40 27.55 -0.28
C THR A 347 6.15 28.86 -0.21
N LEU A 348 5.52 29.91 0.29
CA LEU A 348 6.19 31.17 0.59
C LEU A 348 7.25 31.00 1.68
N ASP A 349 7.10 30.01 2.56
CA ASP A 349 8.02 29.75 3.68
C ASP A 349 9.24 28.91 3.28
N GLY A 350 9.21 28.29 2.11
CA GLY A 350 10.36 27.51 1.61
C GLY A 350 9.98 26.28 0.76
N PRO A 351 11.00 25.51 0.36
CA PRO A 351 10.79 24.32 -0.45
C PRO A 351 10.15 23.19 0.36
N LEU A 352 9.23 22.45 -0.28
CA LEU A 352 8.64 21.20 0.25
C LEU A 352 9.33 19.98 -0.37
N ALA A 353 9.55 19.99 -1.70
CA ALA A 353 10.26 18.93 -2.38
C ALA A 353 10.93 19.43 -3.67
N THR A 354 12.02 18.77 -4.01
CA THR A 354 12.70 18.93 -5.29
C THR A 354 12.92 17.54 -5.90
N LEU A 355 12.49 17.36 -7.14
CA LEU A 355 12.71 16.16 -7.93
C LEU A 355 13.62 16.55 -9.09
N ARG A 356 14.64 15.74 -9.40
CA ARG A 356 15.54 15.96 -10.53
C ARG A 356 15.89 14.66 -11.23
N HIS A 357 15.78 14.65 -12.54
CA HIS A 357 16.33 13.57 -13.35
C HIS A 357 17.82 13.78 -13.57
N ASP A 358 18.66 12.80 -13.22
CA ASP A 358 20.13 12.87 -13.27
C ASP A 358 20.75 11.80 -14.19
N GLY A 359 19.98 11.30 -15.17
CA GLY A 359 20.44 10.32 -16.16
C GLY A 359 19.89 8.90 -15.91
N ASP A 360 19.95 8.41 -14.66
CA ASP A 360 19.52 7.04 -14.32
C ASP A 360 18.12 7.01 -13.69
N GLY A 361 17.61 8.18 -13.24
CA GLY A 361 16.31 8.26 -12.59
C GLY A 361 16.04 9.60 -11.93
N ILE A 362 14.97 9.61 -11.15
CA ILE A 362 14.48 10.78 -10.41
C ILE A 362 15.02 10.74 -8.98
N ARG A 363 15.87 11.70 -8.63
CA ARG A 363 16.25 11.96 -7.23
C ARG A 363 15.26 12.92 -6.61
N VAL A 364 14.80 12.56 -5.43
CA VAL A 364 13.87 13.37 -4.63
C VAL A 364 14.58 13.82 -3.37
N THR A 365 14.48 15.11 -3.08
CA THR A 365 14.84 15.68 -1.77
C THR A 365 13.62 16.41 -1.24
N ALA A 366 13.12 16.02 -0.06
CA ALA A 366 11.93 16.57 0.56
C ALA A 366 12.24 17.21 1.91
N ALA A 367 11.47 18.23 2.25
CA ALA A 367 11.44 18.77 3.61
C ALA A 367 10.68 17.83 4.55
N GLY A 368 10.86 17.98 5.86
CA GLY A 368 10.15 17.21 6.87
C GLY A 368 10.99 16.14 7.53
N ASN A 369 10.50 14.89 7.59
CA ASN A 369 11.19 13.82 8.29
C ASN A 369 12.46 13.38 7.53
N ALA A 370 13.64 13.55 8.16
CA ALA A 370 14.94 13.23 7.55
C ALA A 370 15.09 11.75 7.14
N GLU A 371 14.36 10.82 7.76
CA GLU A 371 14.38 9.40 7.38
C GLU A 371 13.89 9.19 5.95
N PHE A 372 12.93 10.01 5.49
CA PHE A 372 12.25 9.91 4.19
C PHE A 372 12.67 11.02 3.21
N ALA A 373 13.59 11.90 3.61
CA ALA A 373 13.90 13.13 2.88
C ALA A 373 14.55 12.87 1.52
N ASP A 374 15.37 11.84 1.40
CA ASP A 374 16.09 11.51 0.19
C ASP A 374 15.63 10.16 -0.37
N ALA A 375 15.28 10.15 -1.66
CA ALA A 375 14.84 8.96 -2.36
C ALA A 375 15.27 8.98 -3.83
N PHE A 376 15.28 7.79 -4.46
CA PHE A 376 15.60 7.61 -5.87
C PHE A 376 14.59 6.66 -6.51
N LEU A 377 14.07 7.04 -7.68
CA LEU A 377 13.19 6.23 -8.52
C LEU A 377 13.86 6.04 -9.88
N PRO A 378 14.15 4.82 -10.33
CA PRO A 378 14.64 4.58 -11.68
C PRO A 378 13.66 5.12 -12.72
N ALA A 379 14.14 5.84 -13.72
CA ALA A 379 13.33 6.38 -14.79
C ALA A 379 14.18 6.66 -16.03
N GLU A 380 13.78 6.12 -17.16
CA GLU A 380 14.46 6.32 -18.42
C GLU A 380 14.02 7.62 -19.11
N GLU A 381 14.95 8.25 -19.83
CA GLU A 381 14.61 9.40 -20.68
C GLU A 381 13.58 9.00 -21.74
N GLY A 382 12.55 9.82 -21.89
CA GLY A 382 11.41 9.56 -22.79
C GLY A 382 10.25 8.80 -22.14
N SER A 383 10.42 8.20 -20.96
CA SER A 383 9.32 7.59 -20.21
C SER A 383 8.37 8.64 -19.61
N GLU A 384 7.19 8.23 -19.19
CA GLU A 384 6.26 9.09 -18.46
C GLU A 384 6.52 9.00 -16.95
N LEU A 385 6.59 10.14 -16.28
CA LEU A 385 6.47 10.28 -14.83
C LEU A 385 5.07 10.80 -14.50
N ARG A 386 4.36 10.11 -13.63
CA ARG A 386 3.14 10.60 -13.00
C ARG A 386 3.41 10.96 -11.55
N ALA A 387 3.02 12.15 -11.15
CA ALA A 387 3.14 12.64 -9.77
C ALA A 387 1.77 13.02 -9.23
N ILE A 388 1.38 12.41 -8.12
CA ILE A 388 0.16 12.74 -7.40
C ILE A 388 0.55 13.47 -6.12
N ILE A 389 -0.01 14.67 -5.95
CA ILE A 389 0.26 15.57 -4.83
C ILE A 389 -1.02 15.73 -4.04
N ASP A 390 -0.99 15.36 -2.77
CA ASP A 390 -2.08 15.56 -1.82
C ASP A 390 -1.45 16.03 -0.50
N ALA A 391 -2.18 16.79 0.30
CA ALA A 391 -1.62 17.39 1.50
C ALA A 391 -0.80 16.37 2.34
N GLY A 392 0.52 16.57 2.42
CA GLY A 392 1.43 15.69 3.16
C GLY A 392 1.91 14.44 2.41
N VAL A 393 1.46 14.20 1.17
CA VAL A 393 1.85 13.03 0.37
C VAL A 393 2.22 13.45 -1.05
N LEU A 394 3.36 12.94 -1.53
CA LEU A 394 3.76 12.95 -2.93
C LEU A 394 3.94 11.50 -3.37
N GLU A 395 3.10 11.00 -4.27
CA GLU A 395 3.27 9.70 -4.92
C GLU A 395 3.85 9.88 -6.31
N LEU A 396 4.82 9.06 -6.66
CA LEU A 396 5.45 9.01 -7.98
C LEU A 396 5.27 7.61 -8.57
N SER A 397 4.90 7.54 -9.83
CA SER A 397 4.85 6.29 -10.57
C SER A 397 5.48 6.45 -11.95
N GLY A 398 6.29 5.46 -12.32
CA GLY A 398 6.92 5.29 -13.61
C GLY A 398 6.87 3.83 -14.02
N HIS A 399 7.40 3.53 -15.21
CA HIS A 399 7.41 2.16 -15.72
C HIS A 399 8.23 1.18 -14.84
N GLN A 400 9.32 1.66 -14.22
CA GLN A 400 10.26 0.82 -13.48
C GLN A 400 9.96 0.73 -11.97
N GLY A 401 8.87 1.35 -11.49
CA GLY A 401 8.47 1.29 -10.10
C GLY A 401 7.69 2.49 -9.62
N ILE A 402 7.42 2.48 -8.34
CA ILE A 402 6.65 3.52 -7.63
C ILE A 402 7.37 4.00 -6.39
N MET A 403 7.03 5.19 -5.94
CA MET A 403 7.58 5.79 -4.73
C MET A 403 6.56 6.71 -4.07
N ALA A 404 6.52 6.72 -2.74
CA ALA A 404 5.87 7.79 -1.98
C ALA A 404 6.92 8.56 -1.17
N VAL A 405 6.65 9.85 -0.98
CA VAL A 405 7.47 10.75 -0.17
C VAL A 405 6.53 11.55 0.73
N PRO A 406 6.66 11.45 2.06
CA PRO A 406 5.90 12.27 2.98
C PRO A 406 6.40 13.72 2.92
N LEU A 407 5.47 14.66 2.86
CA LEU A 407 5.73 16.09 2.86
C LEU A 407 5.20 16.72 4.14
N PRO A 408 5.70 17.89 4.54
CA PRO A 408 5.01 18.70 5.54
C PRO A 408 3.59 19.03 5.09
N ILE A 409 2.62 18.86 5.97
CA ILE A 409 1.25 19.30 5.72
C ILE A 409 1.21 20.82 6.00
N VAL A 410 0.83 21.60 5.00
CA VAL A 410 0.83 23.06 5.06
C VAL A 410 -0.57 23.61 4.79
N ASP A 411 -0.93 24.69 5.50
CA ASP A 411 -2.19 25.42 5.29
C ASP A 411 -1.93 26.65 4.42
N SER A 412 -1.20 26.46 3.32
CA SER A 412 -0.85 27.54 2.38
C SER A 412 -0.77 26.99 0.96
N PRO A 413 -1.06 27.83 -0.05
CA PRO A 413 -0.92 27.39 -1.44
C PRO A 413 0.49 26.91 -1.77
N VAL A 414 0.57 25.83 -2.55
CA VAL A 414 1.83 25.23 -2.97
C VAL A 414 2.12 25.61 -4.41
N LYS A 415 3.24 26.28 -4.63
CA LYS A 415 3.75 26.54 -5.98
C LYS A 415 4.37 25.27 -6.55
N LEU A 416 3.87 24.83 -7.70
CA LEU A 416 4.42 23.76 -8.52
C LEU A 416 5.14 24.36 -9.73
N THR A 417 6.41 24.02 -9.90
CA THR A 417 7.21 24.38 -11.07
C THR A 417 7.74 23.12 -11.74
N VAL A 418 7.56 22.98 -13.05
CA VAL A 418 8.17 21.93 -13.88
C VAL A 418 9.12 22.58 -14.86
N ALA A 419 10.39 22.18 -14.81
CA ALA A 419 11.46 22.74 -15.64
C ALA A 419 12.12 21.67 -16.51
N ASN A 420 12.68 22.10 -17.63
CA ASN A 420 13.40 21.26 -18.59
C ASN A 420 12.57 20.07 -19.11
N THR A 421 11.28 20.28 -19.35
CA THR A 421 10.41 19.27 -19.98
C THR A 421 10.30 19.51 -21.50
N ALA A 422 10.23 18.43 -22.28
CA ALA A 422 10.14 18.49 -23.73
C ALA A 422 8.75 18.90 -24.25
N SER A 423 7.73 18.76 -23.42
CA SER A 423 6.34 19.06 -23.76
C SER A 423 5.62 19.72 -22.59
N THR A 424 4.49 20.37 -22.87
CA THR A 424 3.61 20.90 -21.82
C THR A 424 3.17 19.76 -20.90
N PRO A 425 3.40 19.86 -19.57
CA PRO A 425 2.92 18.87 -18.63
C PRO A 425 1.39 18.79 -18.63
N LEU A 426 0.85 17.59 -18.49
CA LEU A 426 -0.58 17.38 -18.29
C LEU A 426 -0.90 17.49 -16.81
N LEU A 427 -1.71 18.46 -16.45
CA LEU A 427 -2.12 18.70 -15.08
C LEU A 427 -3.62 18.51 -14.92
N ASN A 428 -4.03 17.72 -13.94
CA ASN A 428 -5.38 17.71 -13.41
C ASN A 428 -5.36 18.21 -11.96
N ARG A 429 -6.33 19.06 -11.61
CA ARG A 429 -6.63 19.36 -10.21
C ARG A 429 -7.48 18.23 -9.66
N VAL A 430 -7.15 17.75 -8.48
CA VAL A 430 -7.93 16.72 -7.78
C VAL A 430 -8.61 17.37 -6.60
N SER A 431 -9.94 17.39 -6.63
CA SER A 431 -10.74 18.01 -5.57
C SER A 431 -11.11 16.98 -4.51
N LYS A 432 -11.23 17.44 -3.27
CA LYS A 432 -11.65 16.60 -2.14
C LYS A 432 -12.99 15.91 -2.45
N PRO A 433 -13.11 14.59 -2.20
CA PRO A 433 -14.38 13.88 -2.26
C PRO A 433 -15.42 14.54 -1.35
N ILE A 434 -16.63 14.80 -1.86
CA ILE A 434 -17.73 15.30 -1.05
C ILE A 434 -18.41 14.10 -0.41
N VAL A 435 -18.09 13.82 0.84
CA VAL A 435 -18.79 12.82 1.65
C VAL A 435 -19.95 13.51 2.34
N ASN A 436 -21.19 13.16 1.95
CA ASN A 436 -22.37 13.63 2.67
C ASN A 436 -22.50 12.88 4.01
N SER A 437 -22.87 13.59 5.06
CA SER A 437 -23.10 13.08 6.42
C SER A 437 -24.17 11.97 6.55
N MET A 438 -24.66 11.41 5.43
CA MET A 438 -25.59 10.29 5.35
C MET A 438 -24.98 9.08 4.62
N GLY A 439 -23.65 8.92 4.52
CA GLY A 439 -23.02 7.74 3.93
C GLY A 439 -23.23 7.57 2.42
N THR A 440 -23.68 8.59 1.70
CA THR A 440 -23.82 8.54 0.23
C THR A 440 -22.99 9.61 -0.43
N THR A 441 -21.98 9.19 -1.20
CA THR A 441 -21.21 10.08 -2.08
C THR A 441 -22.12 10.55 -3.21
N ARG A 442 -22.34 11.86 -3.35
CA ARG A 442 -22.93 12.41 -4.58
C ARG A 442 -21.81 12.94 -5.46
N GLN A 443 -21.68 12.39 -6.66
CA GLN A 443 -20.93 13.05 -7.72
C GLN A 443 -21.47 14.46 -7.91
N ALA A 444 -20.61 15.46 -7.95
CA ALA A 444 -20.99 16.81 -8.35
C ALA A 444 -21.37 16.76 -9.84
N VAL A 445 -22.64 16.58 -10.14
CA VAL A 445 -23.18 16.78 -11.48
C VAL A 445 -23.14 18.28 -11.74
N LEU A 446 -22.20 18.71 -12.54
CA LEU A 446 -22.12 20.07 -13.05
C LEU A 446 -23.22 20.24 -14.10
N SER A 447 -24.26 20.98 -13.79
CA SER A 447 -25.13 21.62 -14.79
C SER A 447 -24.36 22.73 -15.48
N GLY A 448 -24.37 22.68 -16.81
CA GLY A 448 -23.74 23.42 -17.87
C GLY A 448 -23.53 24.91 -17.78
#